data_02bce89495a84c9d8e45862372790100
#
_entry.id   02bce89495a84c9d8e45862372790100
#
_cell.length_a   1.000
_cell.length_b   1.000
_cell.length_c   1.000
_cell.angle_alpha   90.00
_cell.angle_beta   90.00
_cell.angle_gamma   90.00
#
_symmetry.space_group_name_H-M   'P 1'
#
loop_
_entity.id
_entity.type
_entity.pdbx_description
1 polymer ?
#
loop_
_entity_poly.entity_id
_entity_poly.type
_entity_poly.pdbx_seq_one_letter_code
_entity_poly.pdbx_strand_id
1 'polypeptide(L)'
;MSISKTRHILVDVARQLFAKNGVERTTMNDIAIASGKGRRTLYTYFNSKEEIYAAVIESELERLSDKLDEVAEKKMRPQEKIIEVIYTHLTQIRETVVRNGNLRAEFFRNIWMVEKVRKKFDADEIALFRKVYAGGKASSEFDIENIDIVADITHYCIKGLEVPYIYGRLGRGLTLDSSRPLVAKFVYGALCRSSDVNKKRMYNEENIDKKYDNGDGFDR
;
A
#
# COMPACT_ATOMS: atom_id res chain seq x y z
N MET A 1 4.26 32.66 7.44
CA MET A 1 3.94 31.30 6.94
C MET A 1 5.06 30.38 7.41
N SER A 2 4.74 29.25 8.04
CA SER A 2 5.77 28.29 8.48
C SER A 2 6.50 27.71 7.25
N ILE A 3 7.82 27.49 7.36
CA ILE A 3 8.68 26.86 6.35
C ILE A 3 8.05 25.56 5.83
N SER A 4 7.51 24.74 6.73
CA SER A 4 6.79 23.50 6.41
C SER A 4 5.60 23.73 5.45
N LYS A 5 4.74 24.72 5.71
CA LYS A 5 3.54 24.98 4.88
C LYS A 5 3.87 25.36 3.44
N THR A 6 4.93 26.16 3.23
CA THR A 6 5.35 26.55 1.89
C THR A 6 5.92 25.35 1.11
N ARG A 7 6.73 24.49 1.76
CA ARG A 7 7.26 23.26 1.16
C ARG A 7 6.13 22.35 0.68
N HIS A 8 5.12 22.11 1.51
CA HIS A 8 3.96 21.28 1.13
C HIS A 8 3.19 21.84 -0.08
N ILE A 9 2.95 23.16 -0.12
CA ILE A 9 2.31 23.80 -1.28
C ILE A 9 3.11 23.54 -2.56
N LEU A 10 4.43 23.71 -2.51
CA LEU A 10 5.31 23.50 -3.66
C LEU A 10 5.28 22.04 -4.14
N VAL A 11 5.32 21.08 -3.21
CA VAL A 11 5.25 19.65 -3.53
C VAL A 11 3.90 19.28 -4.14
N ASP A 12 2.79 19.77 -3.56
CA ASP A 12 1.45 19.47 -4.07
C ASP A 12 1.20 20.06 -5.47
N VAL A 13 1.62 21.30 -5.70
CA VAL A 13 1.55 21.93 -7.03
C VAL A 13 2.43 21.19 -8.04
N ALA A 14 3.64 20.80 -7.65
CA ALA A 14 4.52 20.02 -8.51
C ALA A 14 3.90 18.67 -8.87
N ARG A 15 3.31 17.97 -7.90
CA ARG A 15 2.59 16.71 -8.11
C ARG A 15 1.48 16.87 -9.15
N GLN A 16 0.66 17.92 -9.04
CA GLN A 16 -0.43 18.20 -10.00
C GLN A 16 0.11 18.48 -11.41
N LEU A 17 1.15 19.28 -11.53
CA LEU A 17 1.77 19.58 -12.83
C LEU A 17 2.43 18.34 -13.44
N PHE A 18 3.15 17.55 -12.66
CA PHE A 18 3.74 16.30 -13.11
C PHE A 18 2.69 15.28 -13.57
N ALA A 19 1.59 15.17 -12.82
CA ALA A 19 0.47 14.31 -13.21
C ALA A 19 -0.19 14.74 -14.53
N LYS A 20 -0.33 16.05 -14.75
CA LYS A 20 -0.97 16.62 -15.95
C LYS A 20 -0.05 16.62 -17.15
N ASN A 21 1.17 17.09 -17.00
CA ASN A 21 2.08 17.40 -18.11
C ASN A 21 3.21 16.38 -18.28
N GLY A 22 3.49 15.57 -17.26
CA GLY A 22 4.69 14.75 -17.14
C GLY A 22 5.86 15.53 -16.53
N VAL A 23 6.81 14.80 -15.93
CA VAL A 23 8.00 15.39 -15.27
C VAL A 23 8.89 16.11 -16.27
N GLU A 24 9.12 15.50 -17.43
CA GLU A 24 10.00 16.06 -18.46
C GLU A 24 9.55 17.45 -18.95
N ARG A 25 8.25 17.61 -19.20
CA ARG A 25 7.67 18.85 -19.75
C ARG A 25 7.36 19.91 -18.70
N THR A 26 7.51 19.60 -17.41
CA THR A 26 7.30 20.56 -16.32
C THR A 26 8.63 21.19 -15.93
N THR A 27 8.65 22.51 -15.84
CA THR A 27 9.83 23.28 -15.43
C THR A 27 9.71 23.81 -14.01
N MET A 28 10.84 24.17 -13.40
CA MET A 28 10.86 24.87 -12.09
C MET A 28 10.07 26.18 -12.15
N ASN A 29 10.08 26.86 -13.28
CA ASN A 29 9.33 28.10 -13.50
C ASN A 29 7.81 27.86 -13.48
N ASP A 30 7.35 26.78 -14.11
CA ASP A 30 5.92 26.42 -14.11
C ASP A 30 5.42 26.16 -12.68
N ILE A 31 6.24 25.47 -11.87
CA ILE A 31 5.92 25.19 -10.46
C ILE A 31 5.88 26.50 -9.65
N ALA A 32 6.83 27.41 -9.87
CA ALA A 32 6.85 28.70 -9.18
C ALA A 32 5.59 29.53 -9.51
N ILE A 33 5.24 29.64 -10.79
CA ILE A 33 4.06 30.37 -11.25
C ILE A 33 2.78 29.73 -10.66
N ALA A 34 2.60 28.44 -10.85
CA ALA A 34 1.39 27.73 -10.41
C ALA A 34 1.20 27.73 -8.89
N SER A 35 2.30 27.74 -8.11
CA SER A 35 2.24 27.83 -6.65
C SER A 35 2.02 29.24 -6.11
N GLY A 36 2.03 30.24 -6.96
CA GLY A 36 2.00 31.65 -6.55
C GLY A 36 3.23 32.08 -5.74
N LYS A 37 4.36 31.38 -5.91
CA LYS A 37 5.63 31.67 -5.22
C LYS A 37 6.66 32.19 -6.21
N GLY A 38 7.50 33.10 -5.73
CA GLY A 38 8.64 33.56 -6.53
C GLY A 38 9.65 32.45 -6.77
N ARG A 39 10.34 32.47 -7.92
CA ARG A 39 11.43 31.52 -8.24
C ARG A 39 12.46 31.43 -7.11
N ARG A 40 12.86 32.58 -6.55
CA ARG A 40 13.79 32.61 -5.40
C ARG A 40 13.29 31.78 -4.22
N THR A 41 12.01 31.90 -3.89
CA THR A 41 11.39 31.11 -2.81
C THR A 41 11.44 29.60 -3.16
N LEU A 42 11.10 29.22 -4.39
CA LEU A 42 11.18 27.82 -4.81
C LEU A 42 12.59 27.27 -4.63
N TYR A 43 13.61 27.97 -5.13
CA TYR A 43 15.00 27.53 -5.03
C TYR A 43 15.57 27.56 -3.59
N THR A 44 14.89 28.21 -2.63
CA THR A 44 15.22 28.09 -1.19
C THR A 44 14.88 26.69 -0.64
N TYR A 45 13.90 26.00 -1.23
CA TYR A 45 13.43 24.68 -0.79
C TYR A 45 13.95 23.53 -1.63
N PHE A 46 14.17 23.75 -2.92
CA PHE A 46 14.51 22.70 -3.89
C PHE A 46 15.51 23.22 -4.91
N ASN A 47 16.66 22.58 -4.99
CA ASN A 47 17.72 22.98 -5.91
C ASN A 47 17.45 22.52 -7.36
N SER A 48 16.64 21.48 -7.54
CA SER A 48 16.36 20.92 -8.86
C SER A 48 14.95 20.33 -8.96
N LYS A 49 14.53 20.03 -10.18
CA LYS A 49 13.28 19.36 -10.48
C LYS A 49 13.26 17.92 -9.92
N GLU A 50 14.40 17.27 -9.93
CA GLU A 50 14.59 15.91 -9.40
C GLU A 50 14.38 15.89 -7.88
N GLU A 51 14.82 16.92 -7.15
CA GLU A 51 14.57 17.07 -5.73
C GLU A 51 13.07 17.23 -5.43
N ILE A 52 12.36 18.04 -6.22
CA ILE A 52 10.90 18.18 -6.06
C ILE A 52 10.20 16.86 -6.41
N TYR A 53 10.65 16.17 -7.45
CA TYR A 53 10.07 14.88 -7.84
C TYR A 53 10.28 13.83 -6.74
N ALA A 54 11.47 13.76 -6.14
CA ALA A 54 11.74 12.91 -4.98
C ALA A 54 10.80 13.25 -3.81
N ALA A 55 10.60 14.54 -3.51
CA ALA A 55 9.69 14.98 -2.46
C ALA A 55 8.20 14.66 -2.76
N VAL A 56 7.81 14.64 -4.02
CA VAL A 56 6.47 14.17 -4.43
C VAL A 56 6.30 12.68 -4.14
N ILE A 57 7.28 11.85 -4.50
CA ILE A 57 7.27 10.41 -4.21
C ILE A 57 7.24 10.19 -2.68
N GLU A 58 8.09 10.87 -1.93
CA GLU A 58 8.14 10.81 -0.47
C GLU A 58 6.77 11.12 0.15
N SER A 59 6.11 12.18 -0.29
CA SER A 59 4.78 12.56 0.20
C SER A 59 3.69 11.52 -0.11
N GLU A 60 3.77 10.82 -1.24
CA GLU A 60 2.82 9.74 -1.56
C GLU A 60 3.10 8.48 -0.71
N LEU A 61 4.37 8.20 -0.41
CA LEU A 61 4.74 7.09 0.48
C LEU A 61 4.38 7.39 1.96
N GLU A 62 4.51 8.64 2.41
CA GLU A 62 4.05 9.08 3.73
C GLU A 62 2.54 8.86 3.88
N ARG A 63 1.74 9.22 2.87
CA ARG A 63 0.30 8.96 2.88
C ARG A 63 -0.04 7.46 2.92
N LEU A 64 0.74 6.63 2.24
CA LEU A 64 0.58 5.19 2.33
C LEU A 64 0.92 4.69 3.75
N SER A 65 2.04 5.14 4.32
CA SER A 65 2.44 4.80 5.69
C SER A 65 1.34 5.15 6.69
N ASP A 66 0.79 6.38 6.63
CA ASP A 66 -0.31 6.82 7.49
C ASP A 66 -1.53 5.86 7.40
N LYS A 67 -1.86 5.39 6.18
CA LYS A 67 -2.96 4.43 5.98
C LYS A 67 -2.67 3.06 6.57
N LEU A 68 -1.43 2.59 6.47
CA LEU A 68 -1.03 1.33 7.07
C LEU A 68 -1.03 1.41 8.59
N ASP A 69 -0.60 2.54 9.15
CA ASP A 69 -0.66 2.81 10.59
C ASP A 69 -2.12 2.85 11.10
N GLU A 70 -3.04 3.49 10.36
CA GLU A 70 -4.46 3.46 10.65
C GLU A 70 -5.00 2.00 10.74
N VAL A 71 -4.54 1.12 9.84
CA VAL A 71 -4.90 -0.31 9.88
C VAL A 71 -4.28 -1.00 11.10
N ALA A 72 -3.00 -0.70 11.39
CA ALA A 72 -2.30 -1.29 12.52
C ALA A 72 -2.96 -0.99 13.89
N GLU A 73 -3.55 0.19 14.02
CA GLU A 73 -4.25 0.62 15.25
C GLU A 73 -5.66 0.01 15.42
N LYS A 74 -6.26 -0.56 14.36
CA LYS A 74 -7.59 -1.16 14.44
C LYS A 74 -7.61 -2.36 15.40
N LYS A 75 -8.67 -2.47 16.19
CA LYS A 75 -8.94 -3.65 17.04
C LYS A 75 -9.49 -4.78 16.19
N MET A 76 -8.60 -5.65 15.73
CA MET A 76 -8.94 -6.85 14.95
C MET A 76 -7.91 -7.96 15.22
N ARG A 77 -8.25 -9.18 14.81
CA ARG A 77 -7.31 -10.30 14.97
C ARG A 77 -6.06 -10.10 14.11
N PRO A 78 -4.89 -10.57 14.54
CA PRO A 78 -3.63 -10.39 13.84
C PRO A 78 -3.67 -10.86 12.36
N GLN A 79 -4.32 -11.99 12.08
CA GLN A 79 -4.46 -12.51 10.71
C GLN A 79 -5.30 -11.59 9.81
N GLU A 80 -6.39 -11.05 10.34
CA GLU A 80 -7.25 -10.11 9.63
C GLU A 80 -6.50 -8.81 9.36
N LYS A 81 -5.68 -8.38 10.32
CA LYS A 81 -4.83 -7.20 10.21
C LYS A 81 -3.82 -7.34 9.06
N ILE A 82 -3.16 -8.51 8.94
CA ILE A 82 -2.24 -8.76 7.81
C ILE A 82 -2.97 -8.69 6.48
N ILE A 83 -4.14 -9.31 6.36
CA ILE A 83 -4.94 -9.25 5.13
C ILE A 83 -5.32 -7.80 4.80
N GLU A 84 -5.75 -7.03 5.81
CA GLU A 84 -6.13 -5.63 5.64
C GLU A 84 -4.93 -4.76 5.22
N VAL A 85 -3.75 -4.97 5.80
CA VAL A 85 -2.50 -4.30 5.41
C VAL A 85 -2.17 -4.60 3.95
N ILE A 86 -2.21 -5.87 3.52
CA ILE A 86 -1.94 -6.27 2.13
C ILE A 86 -2.87 -5.52 1.17
N TYR A 87 -4.18 -5.53 1.42
CA TYR A 87 -5.15 -4.87 0.54
C TYR A 87 -5.04 -3.36 0.57
N THR A 88 -4.81 -2.77 1.75
CA THR A 88 -4.60 -1.33 1.89
C THR A 88 -3.37 -0.89 1.10
N HIS A 89 -2.24 -1.59 1.24
CA HIS A 89 -1.03 -1.29 0.48
C HIS A 89 -1.27 -1.32 -1.02
N LEU A 90 -1.74 -2.45 -1.56
CA LEU A 90 -1.94 -2.63 -2.99
C LEU A 90 -2.96 -1.65 -3.57
N THR A 91 -4.05 -1.39 -2.84
CA THR A 91 -5.09 -0.45 -3.28
C THR A 91 -4.57 0.98 -3.30
N GLN A 92 -3.86 1.42 -2.24
CA GLN A 92 -3.32 2.77 -2.17
C GLN A 92 -2.24 3.02 -3.23
N ILE A 93 -1.36 2.05 -3.49
CA ILE A 93 -0.38 2.16 -4.59
C ILE A 93 -1.10 2.29 -5.94
N ARG A 94 -2.12 1.49 -6.21
CA ARG A 94 -2.90 1.58 -7.44
C ARG A 94 -3.61 2.94 -7.58
N GLU A 95 -4.26 3.41 -6.52
CA GLU A 95 -4.93 4.72 -6.50
C GLU A 95 -3.94 5.85 -6.73
N THR A 96 -2.77 5.79 -6.09
CA THR A 96 -1.68 6.75 -6.28
C THR A 96 -1.22 6.79 -7.73
N VAL A 97 -1.02 5.64 -8.36
CA VAL A 97 -0.63 5.56 -9.78
C VAL A 97 -1.74 6.09 -10.69
N VAL A 98 -3.02 5.77 -10.44
CA VAL A 98 -4.15 6.27 -11.24
C VAL A 98 -4.30 7.78 -11.09
N ARG A 99 -4.26 8.30 -9.86
CA ARG A 99 -4.38 9.73 -9.56
C ARG A 99 -3.26 10.56 -10.18
N ASN A 100 -2.07 10.02 -10.24
CA ASN A 100 -0.89 10.73 -10.71
C ASN A 100 -0.61 10.55 -12.22
N GLY A 101 -1.52 9.92 -12.99
CA GLY A 101 -1.55 9.96 -14.45
C GLY A 101 -0.19 9.69 -15.12
N ASN A 102 0.39 10.73 -15.73
CA ASN A 102 1.67 10.67 -16.44
C ASN A 102 2.87 10.31 -15.54
N LEU A 103 2.79 10.48 -14.21
CA LEU A 103 3.84 10.07 -13.27
C LEU A 103 4.04 8.55 -13.24
N ARG A 104 3.05 7.78 -13.67
CA ARG A 104 3.14 6.32 -13.76
C ARG A 104 4.32 5.86 -14.63
N ALA A 105 4.49 6.44 -15.82
CA ALA A 105 5.59 6.09 -16.71
C ALA A 105 6.94 6.50 -16.12
N GLU A 106 7.01 7.66 -15.48
CA GLU A 106 8.21 8.16 -14.81
C GLU A 106 8.60 7.32 -13.59
N PHE A 107 7.64 6.85 -12.81
CA PHE A 107 7.87 5.98 -11.67
C PHE A 107 8.63 4.70 -12.08
N PHE A 108 8.26 4.10 -13.20
CA PHE A 108 8.95 2.92 -13.72
C PHE A 108 10.26 3.25 -14.47
N ARG A 109 10.39 4.44 -15.03
CA ARG A 109 11.60 4.89 -15.72
C ARG A 109 12.72 5.21 -14.75
N ASN A 110 12.40 5.83 -13.62
CA ASN A 110 13.34 6.29 -12.59
C ASN A 110 13.37 5.38 -11.35
N ILE A 111 13.40 4.07 -11.57
CA ILE A 111 13.31 3.07 -10.49
C ILE A 111 14.37 3.29 -9.40
N TRP A 112 15.60 3.69 -9.77
CA TRP A 112 16.66 3.95 -8.80
C TRP A 112 16.37 5.09 -7.83
N MET A 113 15.73 6.16 -8.32
CA MET A 113 15.31 7.27 -7.47
C MET A 113 14.19 6.82 -6.54
N VAL A 114 13.21 6.08 -7.07
CA VAL A 114 12.11 5.52 -6.31
C VAL A 114 12.63 4.61 -5.19
N GLU A 115 13.52 3.68 -5.52
CA GLU A 115 14.14 2.79 -4.53
C GLU A 115 14.92 3.56 -3.44
N LYS A 116 15.59 4.65 -3.81
CA LYS A 116 16.29 5.51 -2.84
C LYS A 116 15.32 6.18 -1.87
N VAL A 117 14.22 6.74 -2.39
CA VAL A 117 13.22 7.48 -1.60
C VAL A 117 12.42 6.54 -0.70
N ARG A 118 12.07 5.35 -1.19
CA ARG A 118 11.22 4.43 -0.44
C ARG A 118 11.92 3.66 0.68
N LYS A 119 13.23 3.76 0.84
CA LYS A 119 13.97 3.04 1.90
C LYS A 119 13.39 3.22 3.31
N LYS A 120 12.97 4.44 3.64
CA LYS A 120 12.34 4.72 4.94
C LYS A 120 10.99 4.01 5.02
N PHE A 121 10.14 4.16 4.01
CA PHE A 121 8.85 3.48 3.95
C PHE A 121 8.99 1.96 4.05
N ASP A 122 9.92 1.36 3.30
CA ASP A 122 10.17 -0.09 3.34
C ASP A 122 10.57 -0.55 4.76
N ALA A 123 11.42 0.22 5.46
CA ALA A 123 11.80 -0.07 6.85
C ALA A 123 10.62 0.07 7.83
N ASP A 124 9.81 1.11 7.68
CA ASP A 124 8.64 1.37 8.53
C ASP A 124 7.58 0.27 8.33
N GLU A 125 7.33 -0.15 7.10
CA GLU A 125 6.39 -1.24 6.79
C GLU A 125 6.88 -2.59 7.34
N ILE A 126 8.15 -2.91 7.20
CA ILE A 126 8.74 -4.12 7.81
C ILE A 126 8.59 -4.08 9.34
N ALA A 127 8.82 -2.92 9.97
CA ALA A 127 8.62 -2.76 11.41
C ALA A 127 7.15 -2.94 11.82
N LEU A 128 6.20 -2.47 11.00
CA LEU A 128 4.77 -2.71 11.20
C LEU A 128 4.45 -4.22 11.16
N PHE A 129 4.95 -4.97 10.17
CA PHE A 129 4.77 -6.42 10.12
C PHE A 129 5.36 -7.11 11.34
N ARG A 130 6.58 -6.74 11.77
CA ARG A 130 7.18 -7.28 13.00
C ARG A 130 6.28 -7.08 14.22
N LYS A 131 5.72 -5.88 14.39
CA LYS A 131 4.78 -5.55 15.48
C LYS A 131 3.54 -6.45 15.45
N VAL A 132 2.92 -6.61 14.27
CA VAL A 132 1.72 -7.46 14.12
C VAL A 132 2.03 -8.92 14.36
N TYR A 133 3.15 -9.43 13.84
CA TYR A 133 3.57 -10.82 14.03
C TYR A 133 3.94 -11.12 15.49
N ALA A 134 4.64 -10.20 16.16
CA ALA A 134 4.95 -10.34 17.58
C ALA A 134 3.67 -10.42 18.43
N GLY A 135 2.68 -9.56 18.14
CA GLY A 135 1.38 -9.60 18.80
C GLY A 135 0.64 -10.91 18.57
N GLY A 136 0.58 -11.39 17.32
CA GLY A 136 -0.06 -12.65 16.96
C GLY A 136 0.64 -13.88 17.56
N LYS A 137 1.97 -13.86 17.68
CA LYS A 137 2.73 -14.91 18.37
C LYS A 137 2.45 -14.90 19.87
N ALA A 138 2.40 -13.73 20.49
CA ALA A 138 2.09 -13.58 21.92
C ALA A 138 0.66 -14.04 22.26
N SER A 139 -0.31 -13.82 21.37
CA SER A 139 -1.69 -14.32 21.52
C SER A 139 -1.88 -15.78 21.07
N SER A 140 -0.81 -16.47 20.66
CA SER A 140 -0.82 -17.85 20.14
C SER A 140 -1.64 -18.03 18.85
N GLU A 141 -1.94 -16.96 18.14
CA GLU A 141 -2.64 -17.01 16.86
C GLU A 141 -1.71 -17.28 15.66
N PHE A 142 -0.41 -16.96 15.80
CA PHE A 142 0.61 -17.25 14.80
C PHE A 142 1.61 -18.29 15.30
N ASP A 143 2.03 -19.17 14.38
CA ASP A 143 3.08 -20.15 14.56
C ASP A 143 4.31 -19.76 13.72
N ILE A 144 5.01 -18.74 14.19
CA ILE A 144 6.16 -18.12 13.50
C ILE A 144 7.40 -18.34 14.35
N GLU A 145 8.39 -19.04 13.80
CA GLU A 145 9.68 -19.22 14.45
C GLU A 145 10.53 -17.94 14.42
N ASN A 146 10.71 -17.37 13.24
CA ASN A 146 11.52 -16.18 13.02
C ASN A 146 10.68 -15.04 12.43
N ILE A 147 10.34 -14.08 13.28
CA ILE A 147 9.49 -12.92 12.92
C ILE A 147 10.18 -12.02 11.90
N ASP A 148 11.51 -11.83 12.01
CA ASP A 148 12.25 -10.93 11.12
C ASP A 148 12.20 -11.41 9.68
N ILE A 149 12.51 -12.71 9.45
CA ILE A 149 12.47 -13.31 8.11
C ILE A 149 11.05 -13.27 7.54
N VAL A 150 10.02 -13.57 8.34
CA VAL A 150 8.63 -13.57 7.86
C VAL A 150 8.18 -12.15 7.51
N ALA A 151 8.58 -11.14 8.28
CA ALA A 151 8.29 -9.74 7.99
C ALA A 151 8.95 -9.29 6.67
N ASP A 152 10.23 -9.61 6.48
CA ASP A 152 10.96 -9.30 5.26
C ASP A 152 10.32 -10.00 4.03
N ILE A 153 10.03 -11.30 4.12
CA ILE A 153 9.37 -12.06 3.04
C ILE A 153 8.02 -11.42 2.70
N THR A 154 7.21 -11.08 3.71
CA THR A 154 5.89 -10.48 3.50
C THR A 154 6.01 -9.15 2.77
N HIS A 155 6.90 -8.27 3.22
CA HIS A 155 7.15 -6.99 2.58
C HIS A 155 7.56 -7.17 1.10
N TYR A 156 8.57 -8.00 0.83
CA TYR A 156 9.04 -8.20 -0.54
C TYR A 156 8.03 -8.93 -1.43
N CYS A 157 7.20 -9.80 -0.88
CA CYS A 157 6.07 -10.39 -1.61
C CYS A 157 5.07 -9.31 -2.03
N ILE A 158 4.66 -8.41 -1.13
CA ILE A 158 3.73 -7.33 -1.43
C ILE A 158 4.34 -6.38 -2.46
N LYS A 159 5.59 -5.97 -2.27
CA LYS A 159 6.34 -5.12 -3.21
C LYS A 159 6.39 -5.75 -4.61
N GLY A 160 6.62 -7.05 -4.71
CA GLY A 160 6.58 -7.79 -5.98
C GLY A 160 5.19 -7.85 -6.63
N LEU A 161 4.12 -7.75 -5.83
CA LEU A 161 2.74 -7.75 -6.30
C LEU A 161 2.25 -6.37 -6.76
N GLU A 162 2.92 -5.27 -6.42
CA GLU A 162 2.52 -3.90 -6.79
C GLU A 162 2.27 -3.76 -8.29
N VAL A 163 3.27 -4.12 -9.11
CA VAL A 163 3.20 -3.99 -10.57
C VAL A 163 2.10 -4.88 -11.18
N PRO A 164 2.03 -6.19 -10.90
CA PRO A 164 0.94 -7.03 -11.36
C PRO A 164 -0.44 -6.52 -10.94
N TYR A 165 -0.59 -5.99 -9.74
CA TYR A 165 -1.85 -5.45 -9.24
C TYR A 165 -2.27 -4.16 -9.95
N ILE A 166 -1.34 -3.20 -10.15
CA ILE A 166 -1.57 -1.95 -10.88
C ILE A 166 -2.07 -2.23 -12.29
N TYR A 167 -1.51 -3.24 -12.96
CA TYR A 167 -1.88 -3.60 -14.33
C TYR A 167 -3.05 -4.60 -14.45
N GLY A 168 -3.70 -4.96 -13.33
CA GLY A 168 -4.80 -5.92 -13.34
C GLY A 168 -4.39 -7.32 -13.81
N ARG A 169 -3.12 -7.71 -13.58
CA ARG A 169 -2.58 -9.03 -13.98
C ARG A 169 -2.75 -10.09 -12.91
N LEU A 170 -3.01 -9.67 -11.66
CA LEU A 170 -3.33 -10.59 -10.56
C LEU A 170 -4.77 -11.05 -10.69
N GLY A 171 -4.94 -12.36 -10.82
CA GLY A 171 -6.27 -12.98 -10.80
C GLY A 171 -7.25 -12.35 -11.80
N ARG A 172 -7.01 -12.52 -13.11
CA ARG A 172 -7.88 -11.94 -14.14
C ARG A 172 -9.35 -12.25 -13.84
N GLY A 173 -10.16 -11.20 -13.71
CA GLY A 173 -11.57 -11.29 -13.38
C GLY A 173 -11.90 -11.38 -11.88
N LEU A 174 -10.91 -11.44 -10.99
CA LEU A 174 -11.13 -11.36 -9.55
C LEU A 174 -11.31 -9.91 -9.09
N THR A 175 -12.37 -9.69 -8.31
CA THR A 175 -12.57 -8.45 -7.54
C THR A 175 -11.84 -8.52 -6.21
N LEU A 176 -11.79 -7.42 -5.47
CA LEU A 176 -11.30 -7.42 -4.08
C LEU A 176 -12.07 -8.43 -3.23
N ASP A 177 -13.40 -8.45 -3.34
CA ASP A 177 -14.25 -9.34 -2.55
C ASP A 177 -14.03 -10.81 -2.89
N SER A 178 -13.92 -11.16 -4.17
CA SER A 178 -13.70 -12.54 -4.60
C SER A 178 -12.27 -13.05 -4.36
N SER A 179 -11.28 -12.16 -4.32
CA SER A 179 -9.89 -12.52 -4.01
C SER A 179 -9.60 -12.66 -2.53
N ARG A 180 -10.32 -11.92 -1.67
CA ARG A 180 -10.08 -11.87 -0.21
C ARG A 180 -10.10 -13.24 0.47
N PRO A 181 -11.05 -14.15 0.21
CA PRO A 181 -11.01 -15.49 0.79
C PRO A 181 -9.79 -16.30 0.38
N LEU A 182 -9.30 -16.12 -0.86
CA LEU A 182 -8.12 -16.83 -1.37
C LEU A 182 -6.84 -16.33 -0.67
N VAL A 183 -6.70 -15.02 -0.54
CA VAL A 183 -5.58 -14.40 0.19
C VAL A 183 -5.63 -14.79 1.66
N ALA A 184 -6.81 -14.80 2.28
CA ALA A 184 -6.99 -15.24 3.65
C ALA A 184 -6.53 -16.71 3.84
N LYS A 185 -6.91 -17.61 2.93
CA LYS A 185 -6.46 -19.01 2.95
C LYS A 185 -4.94 -19.12 2.87
N PHE A 186 -4.31 -18.32 2.03
CA PHE A 186 -2.84 -18.30 1.91
C PHE A 186 -2.19 -17.79 3.22
N VAL A 187 -2.66 -16.67 3.75
CA VAL A 187 -2.16 -16.09 5.00
C VAL A 187 -2.34 -17.05 6.19
N TYR A 188 -3.52 -17.66 6.33
CA TYR A 188 -3.75 -18.63 7.39
C TYR A 188 -2.90 -19.88 7.25
N GLY A 189 -2.73 -20.39 6.02
CA GLY A 189 -1.90 -21.56 5.76
C GLY A 189 -0.42 -21.34 6.03
N ALA A 190 0.07 -20.12 5.84
CA ALA A 190 1.47 -19.77 6.05
C ALA A 190 1.82 -19.38 7.50
N LEU A 191 0.87 -18.81 8.24
CA LEU A 191 1.16 -18.14 9.53
C LEU A 191 0.49 -18.79 10.73
N CYS A 192 -0.60 -19.59 10.56
CA CYS A 192 -1.36 -20.16 11.66
C CYS A 192 -1.06 -21.64 11.82
N ARG A 193 -1.30 -22.16 13.05
CA ARG A 193 -1.16 -23.59 13.34
C ARG A 193 -2.14 -24.41 12.50
N SER A 194 -1.71 -25.59 12.05
CA SER A 194 -2.52 -26.51 11.25
C SER A 194 -3.85 -26.90 11.92
N SER A 195 -3.86 -27.03 13.24
CA SER A 195 -5.09 -27.30 14.03
C SER A 195 -6.14 -26.21 13.91
N ASP A 196 -5.73 -24.94 13.81
CA ASP A 196 -6.64 -23.81 13.74
C ASP A 196 -7.14 -23.55 12.30
N VAL A 197 -6.32 -23.91 11.31
CA VAL A 197 -6.71 -23.91 9.90
C VAL A 197 -7.84 -24.91 9.66
N ASN A 198 -7.77 -26.12 10.22
CA ASN A 198 -8.75 -27.16 10.04
C ASN A 198 -10.09 -26.82 10.76
N LYS A 199 -10.07 -26.26 11.98
CA LYS A 199 -11.28 -25.82 12.69
C LYS A 199 -12.04 -24.73 11.91
N LYS A 200 -11.34 -23.79 11.29
CA LYS A 200 -11.98 -22.74 10.49
C LYS A 200 -12.49 -23.25 9.13
N ARG A 201 -11.87 -24.27 8.57
CA ARG A 201 -12.35 -24.91 7.34
C ARG A 201 -13.71 -25.56 7.58
N MET A 202 -13.85 -26.30 8.65
CA MET A 202 -15.13 -26.90 9.06
C MET A 202 -16.23 -25.84 9.32
N TYR A 203 -15.89 -24.76 10.03
CA TYR A 203 -16.84 -23.68 10.34
C TYR A 203 -17.32 -22.93 9.09
N ASN A 204 -16.44 -22.73 8.10
CA ASN A 204 -16.81 -22.08 6.83
C ASN A 204 -17.61 -23.01 5.91
N GLU A 205 -17.30 -24.30 5.87
CA GLU A 205 -18.05 -25.30 5.13
C GLU A 205 -19.48 -25.45 5.69
N GLU A 206 -19.64 -25.50 7.00
CA GLU A 206 -20.97 -25.53 7.65
C GLU A 206 -21.81 -24.26 7.42
N ASN A 207 -21.19 -23.09 7.29
CA ASN A 207 -21.91 -21.84 7.01
C ASN A 207 -22.24 -21.65 5.52
N ILE A 208 -21.48 -22.25 4.64
CA ILE A 208 -21.77 -22.26 3.20
C ILE A 208 -22.97 -23.18 2.95
N ASP A 209 -23.00 -24.39 3.52
CA ASP A 209 -24.09 -25.33 3.37
C ASP A 209 -25.41 -24.76 3.93
N LYS A 210 -25.38 -24.09 5.09
CA LYS A 210 -26.57 -23.42 5.64
C LYS A 210 -27.11 -22.27 4.80
N LYS A 211 -26.28 -21.65 3.95
CA LYS A 211 -26.68 -20.55 3.08
C LYS A 211 -27.33 -21.04 1.78
N TYR A 212 -27.04 -22.27 1.38
CA TYR A 212 -27.64 -22.90 0.19
C TYR A 212 -28.89 -23.72 0.56
N ASP A 213 -29.03 -24.21 1.79
CA ASP A 213 -30.18 -25.00 2.24
C ASP A 213 -31.42 -24.14 2.58
N ASN A 214 -31.27 -22.82 2.69
CA ASN A 214 -32.38 -21.89 2.94
C ASN A 214 -32.91 -21.20 1.66
N GLY A 215 -32.57 -21.69 0.46
CA GLY A 215 -32.83 -21.03 -0.81
C GLY A 215 -33.79 -21.76 -1.79
N ASP A 216 -34.31 -22.91 -1.48
CA ASP A 216 -35.25 -23.61 -2.39
C ASP A 216 -36.64 -23.78 -1.81
N GLY A 217 -37.38 -22.70 -1.88
CA GLY A 217 -38.84 -22.70 -1.82
C GLY A 217 -39.41 -22.00 -3.03
N PHE A 218 -39.14 -22.51 -4.25
CA PHE A 218 -39.93 -22.14 -5.42
C PHE A 218 -41.01 -23.19 -5.59
N ASP A 219 -42.19 -22.88 -5.03
CA ASP A 219 -43.43 -23.51 -5.44
C ASP A 219 -43.88 -22.99 -6.81
N ARG A 220 -44.27 -23.88 -7.63
CA ARG A 220 -45.02 -23.94 -8.89
C ARG A 220 -45.69 -22.67 -9.43
#